data_0b067d87fd06972e5f3000b4c6531aa5
#
_entry.id   0b067d87fd06972e5f3000b4c6531aa5
#
_cell.length_a   1.000
_cell.length_b   1.000
_cell.length_c   1.000
_cell.angle_alpha   90.00
_cell.angle_beta   90.00
_cell.angle_gamma   90.00
#
_symmetry.space_group_name_H-M   'P 1'
#
loop_
_entity.id
_entity.type
_entity.pdbx_description
1 polymer ?
#
loop_
_entity_poly.entity_id
_entity_poly.type
_entity_poly.pdbx_seq_one_letter_code
_entity_poly.pdbx_strand_id
1 'polypeptide(L)'
;MCIRDSATLPDAEQLLMQDAKEAAEHATIVDLIRNDLSMVSEHVEVTSYRYIDRLQTNKGPILQTSSEICGTLPEDYTAHIGDILFRLLPAGSITGAPKPKTVEIIAEAEDYERGFYTGIMGHYADGQLDSAVMIRFIEQENGRLHFKAGGGITAKSRWESEYNEVIQKIYVPIY
;
A
#
# COMPACT_ATOMS: atom_id res chain seq x y z
N MET A 1 -4.51 2.63 -8.14
CA MET A 1 -3.91 2.28 -9.46
C MET A 1 -3.01 3.42 -9.91
N CYS A 2 -1.80 3.14 -10.38
CA CYS A 2 -0.98 4.18 -11.01
C CYS A 2 -1.27 4.16 -12.52
N ILE A 3 -1.81 5.24 -13.06
CA ILE A 3 -1.96 5.39 -14.53
C ILE A 3 -0.58 5.75 -15.08
N ARG A 4 0.19 4.75 -15.51
CA ARG A 4 1.60 4.93 -15.89
C ARG A 4 1.81 5.80 -17.13
N ASP A 5 0.94 5.69 -18.14
CA ASP A 5 1.16 6.32 -19.45
C ASP A 5 0.27 7.52 -19.71
N SER A 6 -0.54 7.94 -18.75
CA SER A 6 -1.58 8.94 -18.96
C SER A 6 -1.27 10.33 -18.41
N ALA A 7 -0.15 10.53 -17.68
CA ALA A 7 0.22 11.86 -17.20
C ALA A 7 0.50 12.87 -18.34
N THR A 8 0.75 12.36 -19.54
CA THR A 8 0.93 13.16 -20.77
C THR A 8 -0.36 13.34 -21.58
N LEU A 9 -1.45 12.64 -21.21
CA LEU A 9 -2.73 12.80 -21.89
C LEU A 9 -3.39 14.11 -21.47
N PRO A 10 -4.07 14.81 -22.39
CA PRO A 10 -4.98 15.88 -22.01
C PRO A 10 -5.99 15.35 -20.99
N ASP A 11 -6.24 16.13 -19.94
CA ASP A 11 -7.22 15.84 -18.89
C ASP A 11 -6.95 14.58 -18.04
N ALA A 12 -5.69 14.06 -18.01
CA ALA A 12 -5.32 12.85 -17.27
C ALA A 12 -5.72 12.91 -15.78
N GLU A 13 -5.55 14.07 -15.14
CA GLU A 13 -5.97 14.27 -13.75
C GLU A 13 -7.49 14.18 -13.59
N GLN A 14 -8.23 14.78 -14.50
CA GLN A 14 -9.69 14.75 -14.47
C GLN A 14 -10.22 13.33 -14.68
N LEU A 15 -9.64 12.58 -15.62
CA LEU A 15 -9.99 11.19 -15.87
C LEU A 15 -9.75 10.32 -14.62
N LEU A 16 -8.59 10.50 -13.97
CA LEU A 16 -8.26 9.78 -12.74
C LEU A 16 -9.22 10.13 -11.59
N MET A 17 -9.56 11.39 -11.44
CA MET A 17 -10.48 11.84 -10.39
C MET A 17 -11.94 11.43 -10.63
N GLN A 18 -12.35 11.24 -11.88
CA GLN A 18 -13.71 10.82 -12.25
C GLN A 18 -13.90 9.30 -12.30
N ASP A 19 -12.83 8.51 -12.20
CA ASP A 19 -12.95 7.06 -12.19
C ASP A 19 -13.66 6.57 -10.92
N ALA A 20 -14.88 6.06 -11.09
CA ALA A 20 -15.72 5.62 -10.00
C ALA A 20 -15.21 4.33 -9.32
N LYS A 21 -14.55 3.43 -10.08
CA LYS A 21 -13.95 2.22 -9.53
C LYS A 21 -12.78 2.59 -8.63
N GLU A 22 -11.85 3.39 -9.14
CA GLU A 22 -10.69 3.87 -8.39
C GLU A 22 -11.13 4.66 -7.14
N ALA A 23 -12.17 5.48 -7.26
CA ALA A 23 -12.72 6.22 -6.12
C ALA A 23 -13.24 5.29 -5.02
N ALA A 24 -13.95 4.23 -5.37
CA ALA A 24 -14.49 3.27 -4.41
C ALA A 24 -13.38 2.43 -3.75
N GLU A 25 -12.38 1.98 -4.52
CA GLU A 25 -11.21 1.27 -3.99
C GLU A 25 -10.41 2.16 -3.04
N HIS A 26 -10.15 3.41 -3.44
CA HIS A 26 -9.46 4.40 -2.61
C HIS A 26 -10.19 4.68 -1.29
N ALA A 27 -11.51 4.87 -1.33
CA ALA A 27 -12.31 5.07 -0.13
C ALA A 27 -12.22 3.87 0.82
N THR A 28 -12.24 2.65 0.29
CA THR A 28 -12.09 1.42 1.08
C THR A 28 -10.73 1.37 1.77
N ILE A 29 -9.64 1.69 1.05
CA ILE A 29 -8.28 1.71 1.63
C ILE A 29 -8.16 2.77 2.72
N VAL A 30 -8.70 3.97 2.49
CA VAL A 30 -8.70 5.04 3.51
C VAL A 30 -9.42 4.60 4.77
N ASP A 31 -10.57 3.93 4.65
CA ASP A 31 -11.32 3.44 5.81
C ASP A 31 -10.56 2.34 6.57
N LEU A 32 -9.91 1.41 5.85
CA LEU A 32 -9.06 0.39 6.45
C LEU A 32 -7.88 0.97 7.23
N ILE A 33 -7.20 1.98 6.68
CA ILE A 33 -6.08 2.64 7.36
C ILE A 33 -6.57 3.46 8.56
N ARG A 34 -7.71 4.14 8.46
CA ARG A 34 -8.32 4.81 9.62
C ARG A 34 -8.63 3.83 10.75
N ASN A 35 -9.18 2.67 10.40
CA ASN A 35 -9.46 1.62 11.38
C ASN A 35 -8.18 1.08 12.02
N ASP A 36 -7.13 0.81 11.23
CA ASP A 36 -5.84 0.37 11.77
C ASP A 36 -5.25 1.42 12.72
N LEU A 37 -5.21 2.69 12.33
CA LEU A 37 -4.71 3.78 13.18
C LEU A 37 -5.53 3.95 14.46
N SER A 38 -6.84 3.72 14.42
CA SER A 38 -7.70 3.84 15.61
C SER A 38 -7.38 2.83 16.72
N MET A 39 -6.67 1.75 16.38
CA MET A 39 -6.22 0.76 17.39
C MET A 39 -5.03 1.25 18.22
N VAL A 40 -4.31 2.26 17.76
CA VAL A 40 -3.06 2.75 18.38
C VAL A 40 -3.04 4.25 18.65
N SER A 41 -4.09 4.97 18.25
CA SER A 41 -4.19 6.43 18.33
C SER A 41 -5.41 6.86 19.12
N GLU A 42 -5.30 7.97 19.82
CA GLU A 42 -6.40 8.58 20.59
C GLU A 42 -7.39 9.32 19.70
N HIS A 43 -6.91 9.86 18.59
CA HIS A 43 -7.69 10.59 17.60
C HIS A 43 -7.16 10.27 16.21
N VAL A 44 -8.08 10.05 15.26
CA VAL A 44 -7.73 9.79 13.85
C VAL A 44 -8.55 10.68 12.93
N GLU A 45 -7.88 11.37 12.03
CA GLU A 45 -8.51 12.24 11.03
C GLU A 45 -7.91 12.06 9.64
N VAL A 46 -8.69 12.37 8.60
CA VAL A 46 -8.22 12.45 7.22
C VAL A 46 -7.93 13.90 6.91
N THR A 47 -6.65 14.27 6.92
CA THR A 47 -6.21 15.67 6.73
C THR A 47 -6.25 16.10 5.28
N SER A 48 -6.04 15.15 4.36
CA SER A 48 -6.18 15.38 2.93
C SER A 48 -6.76 14.13 2.26
N TYR A 49 -7.83 14.31 1.47
CA TYR A 49 -8.54 13.21 0.84
C TYR A 49 -8.41 13.23 -0.67
N ARG A 50 -7.92 12.14 -1.24
CA ARG A 50 -7.89 11.83 -2.67
C ARG A 50 -7.36 12.98 -3.54
N TYR A 51 -6.16 13.47 -3.22
CA TYR A 51 -5.44 14.46 -4.01
C TYR A 51 -4.54 13.80 -5.07
N ILE A 52 -4.12 14.57 -6.07
CA ILE A 52 -3.24 14.09 -7.13
C ILE A 52 -1.78 14.27 -6.73
N ASP A 53 -1.04 13.16 -6.74
CA ASP A 53 0.42 13.14 -6.70
C ASP A 53 1.00 12.95 -8.10
N ARG A 54 1.99 13.81 -8.44
CA ARG A 54 2.80 13.67 -9.65
C ARG A 54 4.16 13.10 -9.29
N LEU A 55 4.40 11.86 -9.67
CA LEU A 55 5.66 11.18 -9.41
C LEU A 55 6.52 11.15 -10.66
N GLN A 56 7.78 11.59 -10.54
CA GLN A 56 8.76 11.48 -11.62
C GLN A 56 9.38 10.09 -11.63
N THR A 57 9.34 9.44 -12.77
CA THR A 57 10.02 8.16 -13.00
C THR A 57 10.99 8.28 -14.17
N ASN A 58 11.90 7.32 -14.30
CA ASN A 58 12.82 7.27 -15.44
C ASN A 58 12.09 7.01 -16.78
N LYS A 59 10.81 6.59 -16.76
CA LYS A 59 9.96 6.42 -17.94
C LYS A 59 8.99 7.59 -18.17
N GLY A 60 9.12 8.66 -17.39
CA GLY A 60 8.25 9.81 -17.42
C GLY A 60 7.40 9.99 -16.17
N PRO A 61 6.62 11.06 -16.08
CA PRO A 61 5.76 11.32 -14.95
C PRO A 61 4.57 10.35 -14.92
N ILE A 62 4.19 9.97 -13.71
CA ILE A 62 2.96 9.22 -13.44
C ILE A 62 2.08 10.00 -12.47
N LEU A 63 0.78 9.80 -12.56
CA LEU A 63 -0.20 10.33 -11.62
C LEU A 63 -0.71 9.21 -10.71
N GLN A 64 -0.91 9.54 -9.45
CA GLN A 64 -1.63 8.69 -8.52
C GLN A 64 -2.55 9.52 -7.63
N THR A 65 -3.60 8.90 -7.10
CA THR A 65 -4.40 9.49 -6.03
C THR A 65 -3.84 9.09 -4.68
N SER A 66 -3.71 10.07 -3.78
CA SER A 66 -3.21 9.88 -2.42
C SER A 66 -4.16 10.46 -1.40
N SER A 67 -4.09 9.99 -0.17
CA SER A 67 -4.74 10.59 0.98
C SER A 67 -3.78 10.59 2.16
N GLU A 68 -3.93 11.57 3.01
CA GLU A 68 -3.19 11.68 4.26
C GLU A 68 -4.12 11.44 5.43
N ILE A 69 -3.74 10.51 6.29
CA ILE A 69 -4.50 10.12 7.46
C ILE A 69 -3.57 10.23 8.67
N CYS A 70 -3.96 11.03 9.63
CA CYS A 70 -3.19 11.30 10.84
C CYS A 70 -3.84 10.64 12.05
N GLY A 71 -3.00 10.13 12.95
CA GLY A 71 -3.42 9.64 14.25
C GLY A 71 -2.55 10.24 15.35
N THR A 72 -3.16 10.69 16.45
CA THR A 72 -2.44 11.19 17.62
C THR A 72 -2.04 10.02 18.50
N LEU A 73 -0.74 9.76 18.61
CA LEU A 73 -0.22 8.71 19.48
C LEU A 73 -0.19 9.18 20.96
N PRO A 74 -0.27 8.24 21.93
CA PRO A 74 -0.04 8.53 23.35
C PRO A 74 1.34 9.17 23.59
N GLU A 75 1.48 9.95 24.66
CA GLU A 75 2.73 10.66 24.99
C GLU A 75 3.95 9.75 25.14
N ASP A 76 3.74 8.52 25.60
CA ASP A 76 4.77 7.50 25.82
C ASP A 76 5.06 6.62 24.60
N TYR A 77 4.57 6.99 23.42
CA TYR A 77 4.65 6.17 22.20
C TYR A 77 6.07 5.70 21.86
N THR A 78 7.09 6.48 22.21
CA THR A 78 8.50 6.13 21.90
C THR A 78 8.97 4.87 22.63
N ALA A 79 8.39 4.57 23.81
CA ALA A 79 8.65 3.33 24.55
C ALA A 79 7.90 2.12 23.96
N HIS A 80 6.90 2.35 23.10
CA HIS A 80 5.95 1.34 22.61
C HIS A 80 5.92 1.22 21.08
N ILE A 81 6.91 1.77 20.37
CA ILE A 81 6.94 1.76 18.89
C ILE A 81 6.80 0.35 18.33
N GLY A 82 7.46 -0.64 18.93
CA GLY A 82 7.35 -2.03 18.50
C GLY A 82 5.93 -2.58 18.63
N ASP A 83 5.26 -2.31 19.73
CA ASP A 83 3.87 -2.75 19.99
C ASP A 83 2.89 -2.05 19.05
N ILE A 84 3.11 -0.76 18.78
CA ILE A 84 2.32 0.02 17.80
C ILE A 84 2.44 -0.60 16.41
N LEU A 85 3.66 -0.85 15.94
CA LEU A 85 3.89 -1.49 14.64
C LEU A 85 3.26 -2.87 14.57
N PHE A 86 3.40 -3.68 15.63
CA PHE A 86 2.85 -5.02 15.68
C PHE A 86 1.33 -5.04 15.60
N ARG A 87 0.65 -4.07 16.21
CA ARG A 87 -0.80 -3.91 16.13
C ARG A 87 -1.29 -3.47 14.75
N LEU A 88 -0.51 -2.66 14.04
CA LEU A 88 -0.86 -2.21 12.69
C LEU A 88 -0.66 -3.31 11.65
N LEU A 89 0.21 -4.29 11.91
CA LEU A 89 0.53 -5.36 10.96
C LEU A 89 -0.38 -6.59 11.14
N PRO A 90 -0.62 -7.32 10.04
CA PRO A 90 -0.36 -6.90 8.66
C PRO A 90 -1.25 -5.73 8.28
N ALA A 91 -0.74 -4.83 7.43
CA ALA A 91 -1.45 -3.61 7.05
C ALA A 91 -2.81 -3.91 6.40
N GLY A 92 -3.86 -3.18 6.80
CA GLY A 92 -5.21 -3.35 6.27
C GLY A 92 -5.31 -3.14 4.76
N SER A 93 -4.47 -2.24 4.22
CA SER A 93 -4.35 -2.02 2.77
C SER A 93 -3.83 -3.23 1.99
N ILE A 94 -3.19 -4.18 2.67
CA ILE A 94 -2.69 -5.43 2.07
C ILE A 94 -3.67 -6.58 2.26
N THR A 95 -4.26 -6.67 3.45
CA THR A 95 -5.13 -7.80 3.81
C THR A 95 -6.57 -7.60 3.40
N GLY A 96 -7.05 -6.35 3.39
CA GLY A 96 -8.48 -6.08 3.30
C GLY A 96 -9.22 -6.29 4.62
N ALA A 97 -10.55 -6.37 4.56
CA ALA A 97 -11.42 -6.55 5.72
C ALA A 97 -12.42 -7.69 5.53
N PRO A 98 -12.79 -8.41 6.61
CA PRO A 98 -12.24 -8.35 7.98
C PRO A 98 -10.83 -8.96 8.04
N LYS A 99 -9.88 -8.24 8.63
CA LYS A 99 -8.44 -8.61 8.63
C LYS A 99 -8.15 -10.06 9.07
N PRO A 100 -8.72 -10.59 10.18
CA PRO A 100 -8.43 -11.97 10.58
C PRO A 100 -8.84 -13.00 9.52
N LYS A 101 -10.02 -12.82 8.91
CA LYS A 101 -10.54 -13.77 7.91
C LYS A 101 -9.76 -13.70 6.58
N THR A 102 -9.38 -12.51 6.17
CA THR A 102 -8.60 -12.35 4.94
C THR A 102 -7.17 -12.86 5.09
N VAL A 103 -6.55 -12.72 6.26
CA VAL A 103 -5.24 -13.34 6.57
C VAL A 103 -5.33 -14.88 6.49
N GLU A 104 -6.38 -15.48 7.05
CA GLU A 104 -6.63 -16.93 6.95
C GLU A 104 -6.75 -17.37 5.48
N ILE A 105 -7.57 -16.67 4.69
CA ILE A 105 -7.77 -16.99 3.25
C ILE A 105 -6.44 -16.85 2.48
N ILE A 106 -5.64 -15.82 2.76
CA ILE A 106 -4.33 -15.64 2.13
C ILE A 106 -3.41 -16.82 2.47
N ALA A 107 -3.36 -17.22 3.74
CA ALA A 107 -2.54 -18.34 4.19
C ALA A 107 -2.97 -19.69 3.57
N GLU A 108 -4.27 -19.87 3.30
CA GLU A 108 -4.80 -21.06 2.61
C GLU A 108 -4.55 -21.03 1.10
N ALA A 109 -4.55 -19.83 0.49
CA ALA A 109 -4.43 -19.68 -0.96
C ALA A 109 -2.97 -19.65 -1.46
N GLU A 110 -2.03 -19.23 -0.62
CA GLU A 110 -0.62 -19.15 -0.96
C GLU A 110 0.12 -20.39 -0.45
N ASP A 111 0.88 -21.02 -1.32
CA ASP A 111 1.69 -22.22 -1.04
C ASP A 111 3.13 -21.92 -0.65
N TYR A 112 3.45 -20.67 -0.30
CA TYR A 112 4.76 -20.21 0.10
C TYR A 112 4.70 -19.21 1.25
N GLU A 113 5.82 -19.05 1.98
CA GLU A 113 5.94 -18.02 2.99
C GLU A 113 6.34 -16.68 2.38
N ARG A 114 5.64 -15.61 2.73
CA ARG A 114 5.91 -14.26 2.21
C ARG A 114 7.23 -13.67 2.66
N GLY A 115 7.78 -14.13 3.81
CA GLY A 115 8.97 -13.54 4.38
C GLY A 115 8.79 -12.05 4.67
N PHE A 116 9.64 -11.21 4.09
CA PHE A 116 9.54 -9.75 4.21
C PHE A 116 8.46 -9.12 3.32
N TYR A 117 7.94 -9.85 2.34
CA TYR A 117 6.92 -9.32 1.44
C TYR A 117 5.63 -8.98 2.20
N THR A 118 5.15 -7.76 2.03
CA THR A 118 4.01 -7.15 2.75
C THR A 118 4.24 -6.89 4.25
N GLY A 119 5.47 -7.09 4.72
CA GLY A 119 5.92 -6.61 6.01
C GLY A 119 6.21 -5.11 6.00
N ILE A 120 7.01 -4.65 6.95
CA ILE A 120 7.40 -3.25 7.07
C ILE A 120 8.92 -3.10 7.07
N MET A 121 9.40 -2.05 6.45
CA MET A 121 10.78 -1.58 6.54
C MET A 121 10.77 -0.11 6.94
N GLY A 122 11.70 0.30 7.80
CA GLY A 122 11.77 1.69 8.23
C GLY A 122 13.12 2.06 8.81
N HIS A 123 13.27 3.35 9.03
CA HIS A 123 14.39 3.96 9.72
C HIS A 123 13.89 4.69 10.96
N TYR A 124 14.44 4.33 12.11
CA TYR A 124 14.11 4.96 13.38
C TYR A 124 15.32 5.73 13.90
N ALA A 125 15.16 7.04 14.11
CA ALA A 125 16.17 7.90 14.71
C ALA A 125 15.51 9.08 15.44
N ASP A 126 16.09 9.50 16.53
CA ASP A 126 15.66 10.69 17.30
C ASP A 126 14.17 10.69 17.68
N GLY A 127 13.62 9.52 18.00
CA GLY A 127 12.20 9.37 18.35
C GLY A 127 11.25 9.38 17.16
N GLN A 128 11.76 9.44 15.94
CA GLN A 128 10.96 9.44 14.70
C GLN A 128 11.15 8.15 13.94
N LEU A 129 10.06 7.61 13.41
CA LEU A 129 10.05 6.45 12.53
C LEU A 129 9.54 6.85 11.16
N ASP A 130 10.36 6.67 10.13
CA ASP A 130 9.93 6.69 8.74
C ASP A 130 9.87 5.25 8.22
N SER A 131 8.72 4.81 7.74
CA SER A 131 8.52 3.41 7.38
C SER A 131 7.54 3.24 6.23
N ALA A 132 7.67 2.12 5.52
CA ALA A 132 6.78 1.76 4.43
C ALA A 132 6.49 0.25 4.42
N VAL A 133 5.33 -0.12 3.87
CA VAL A 133 5.01 -1.51 3.58
C VAL A 133 5.90 -2.02 2.45
N MET A 134 6.53 -3.17 2.66
CA MET A 134 7.45 -3.77 1.69
C MET A 134 6.71 -4.41 0.52
N ILE A 135 6.59 -3.67 -0.55
CA ILE A 135 6.04 -4.11 -1.84
C ILE A 135 6.98 -3.68 -2.97
N ARG A 136 6.98 -4.41 -4.09
CA ARG A 136 7.78 -4.07 -5.29
C ARG A 136 9.27 -3.89 -5.00
N PHE A 137 9.87 -4.90 -4.41
CA PHE A 137 11.31 -4.93 -4.10
C PHE A 137 11.97 -6.20 -4.64
N ILE A 138 13.28 -6.20 -4.64
CA ILE A 138 14.09 -7.37 -5.01
C ILE A 138 14.62 -8.03 -3.74
N GLU A 139 14.28 -9.29 -3.57
CA GLU A 139 14.82 -10.15 -2.52
C GLU A 139 15.92 -11.05 -3.08
N GLN A 140 16.99 -11.20 -2.33
CA GLN A 140 18.02 -12.17 -2.65
C GLN A 140 17.90 -13.38 -1.74
N GLU A 141 17.62 -14.53 -2.33
CA GLU A 141 17.51 -15.79 -1.62
C GLU A 141 18.32 -16.87 -2.35
N ASN A 142 19.19 -17.60 -1.63
CA ASN A 142 20.01 -18.69 -2.17
C ASN A 142 20.78 -18.31 -3.45
N GLY A 143 21.28 -17.07 -3.53
CA GLY A 143 22.03 -16.56 -4.67
C GLY A 143 21.17 -16.19 -5.90
N ARG A 144 19.86 -16.26 -5.78
CA ARG A 144 18.90 -15.82 -6.81
C ARG A 144 18.21 -14.53 -6.40
N LEU A 145 17.86 -13.72 -7.39
CA LEU A 145 17.11 -12.49 -7.20
C LEU A 145 15.64 -12.73 -7.57
N HIS A 146 14.75 -12.39 -6.66
CA HIS A 146 13.29 -12.48 -6.82
C HIS A 146 12.68 -11.10 -6.73
N PHE A 147 11.93 -10.68 -7.74
CA PHE A 147 11.13 -9.46 -7.66
C PHE A 147 9.78 -9.79 -7.02
N LYS A 148 9.50 -9.17 -5.87
CA LYS A 148 8.25 -9.37 -5.13
C LYS A 148 7.23 -8.31 -5.55
N ALA A 149 6.12 -8.76 -6.15
CA ALA A 149 4.99 -7.91 -6.52
C ALA A 149 3.68 -8.68 -6.38
N GLY A 150 2.58 -7.97 -6.21
CA GLY A 150 1.26 -8.57 -6.11
C GLY A 150 0.15 -7.55 -6.36
N GLY A 151 -1.08 -8.02 -6.38
CA GLY A 151 -2.30 -7.25 -6.55
C GLY A 151 -3.36 -7.60 -5.51
N GLY A 152 -4.33 -6.71 -5.34
CA GLY A 152 -5.50 -6.95 -4.50
C GLY A 152 -6.57 -7.72 -5.27
N ILE A 153 -7.04 -8.83 -4.73
CA ILE A 153 -8.11 -9.63 -5.31
C ILE A 153 -9.42 -9.34 -4.59
N THR A 154 -10.44 -9.01 -5.35
CA THR A 154 -11.80 -8.75 -4.86
C THR A 154 -12.80 -9.66 -5.58
N ALA A 155 -14.03 -9.70 -5.08
CA ALA A 155 -15.12 -10.47 -5.73
C ALA A 155 -15.43 -10.02 -7.17
N LYS A 156 -15.01 -8.82 -7.56
CA LYS A 156 -15.19 -8.27 -8.91
C LYS A 156 -13.94 -8.40 -9.78
N SER A 157 -12.84 -8.91 -9.25
CA SER A 157 -11.59 -9.09 -9.98
C SER A 157 -11.75 -10.12 -11.10
N ARG A 158 -11.10 -9.82 -12.21
CA ARG A 158 -10.95 -10.75 -13.34
C ARG A 158 -9.49 -11.17 -13.39
N TRP A 159 -9.22 -12.48 -13.33
CA TRP A 159 -7.88 -13.01 -13.17
C TRP A 159 -6.89 -12.52 -14.24
N GLU A 160 -7.31 -12.41 -15.51
CA GLU A 160 -6.47 -11.92 -16.59
C GLU A 160 -6.07 -10.44 -16.39
N SER A 161 -7.01 -9.64 -15.90
CA SER A 161 -6.78 -8.22 -15.63
C SER A 161 -5.80 -8.03 -14.47
N GLU A 162 -6.03 -8.75 -13.36
CA GLU A 162 -5.17 -8.69 -12.17
C GLU A 162 -3.76 -9.22 -12.48
N TYR A 163 -3.65 -10.31 -13.24
CA TYR A 163 -2.36 -10.83 -13.65
C TYR A 163 -1.57 -9.83 -14.51
N ASN A 164 -2.22 -9.23 -15.50
CA ASN A 164 -1.59 -8.20 -16.32
C ASN A 164 -1.17 -6.97 -15.50
N GLU A 165 -1.95 -6.59 -14.50
CA GLU A 165 -1.60 -5.51 -13.58
C GLU A 165 -0.35 -5.85 -12.77
N VAL A 166 -0.22 -7.09 -12.26
CA VAL A 166 0.99 -7.54 -11.57
C VAL A 166 2.20 -7.49 -12.50
N ILE A 167 2.08 -7.98 -13.74
CA ILE A 167 3.16 -7.91 -14.73
C ILE A 167 3.59 -6.45 -15.01
N GLN A 168 2.65 -5.52 -15.11
CA GLN A 168 2.96 -4.10 -15.30
C GLN A 168 3.67 -3.47 -14.08
N LYS A 169 3.42 -4.00 -12.88
CA LYS A 169 4.07 -3.57 -11.64
C LYS A 169 5.52 -4.04 -11.53
N ILE A 170 5.93 -5.06 -12.30
CA ILE A 170 7.30 -5.55 -12.31
C ILE A 170 8.16 -4.56 -13.08
N TYR A 171 8.85 -3.72 -12.32
CA TYR A 171 9.70 -2.68 -12.86
C TYR A 171 10.93 -2.50 -11.96
N VAL A 172 12.11 -2.76 -12.53
CA VAL A 172 13.39 -2.53 -11.87
C VAL A 172 13.97 -1.22 -12.39
N PRO A 173 14.14 -0.19 -11.56
CA PRO A 173 14.78 1.06 -11.96
C PRO A 173 16.30 0.84 -12.08
N ILE A 174 16.74 0.34 -13.24
CA ILE A 174 18.14 0.25 -13.58
C ILE A 174 18.53 1.53 -14.35
N TYR A 175 19.47 2.27 -13.78
CA TYR A 175 20.02 3.49 -14.35
C TYR A 175 21.34 3.22 -15.04
#